data_5a1e2ba16eb869289f125610f9b7f4da
#
_entry.id   5a1e2ba16eb869289f125610f9b7f4da
#
_cell.length_a   1.000
_cell.length_b   1.000
_cell.length_c   1.000
_cell.angle_alpha   90.00
_cell.angle_beta   90.00
_cell.angle_gamma   90.00
#
_symmetry.space_group_name_H-M   'P 1'
#
loop_
_entity.id
_entity.type
_entity.pdbx_description
1 polymer ?
#
loop_
_entity_poly.entity_id
_entity_poly.type
_entity_poly.pdbx_seq_one_letter_code
_entity_poly.pdbx_strand_id
1 'polypeptide(L)'
;MDERLNEINRELKELNEALARANGLERRLDDLRAQYEERKARVEETARLLTKEREDVEKLEKGGLRALLLSLTGDREVRLSQERREELAARLQYDQARRDAEDLEERIRDLLQEREELRAVRTQLEALLGEKAERLKELGGTGGTRLAELDRALDAL
;
A
#
# COMPACT_ATOMS: atom_id res chain seq x y z
N MET A 1 -45.02 12.70 6.06
CA MET A 1 -43.57 12.45 6.30
C MET A 1 -42.78 12.77 5.04
N ASP A 2 -41.74 13.49 5.17
CA ASP A 2 -40.94 13.94 4.02
C ASP A 2 -40.13 12.75 3.47
N GLU A 3 -40.42 12.32 2.25
CA GLU A 3 -39.69 11.24 1.58
C GLU A 3 -38.20 11.55 1.47
N ARG A 4 -37.86 12.83 1.25
CA ARG A 4 -36.46 13.27 1.15
C ARG A 4 -35.71 13.08 2.47
N LEU A 5 -36.33 13.30 3.62
CA LEU A 5 -35.71 13.02 4.91
C LEU A 5 -35.42 11.52 5.11
N ASN A 6 -36.29 10.66 4.65
CA ASN A 6 -36.07 9.22 4.71
C ASN A 6 -34.90 8.78 3.81
N GLU A 7 -34.80 9.35 2.63
CA GLU A 7 -33.66 9.13 1.73
C GLU A 7 -32.35 9.62 2.36
N ILE A 8 -32.33 10.84 2.89
CA ILE A 8 -31.17 11.40 3.57
C ILE A 8 -30.71 10.50 4.73
N ASN A 9 -31.63 10.02 5.55
CA ASN A 9 -31.29 9.15 6.67
C ASN A 9 -30.68 7.82 6.20
N ARG A 10 -31.15 7.28 5.09
CA ARG A 10 -30.59 6.06 4.47
C ARG A 10 -29.19 6.31 3.94
N GLU A 11 -29.00 7.38 3.17
CA GLU A 11 -27.71 7.77 2.63
C GLU A 11 -26.68 8.06 3.75
N LEU A 12 -27.11 8.75 4.82
CA LEU A 12 -26.27 9.01 6.00
C LEU A 12 -25.79 7.73 6.66
N LYS A 13 -26.64 6.73 6.77
CA LYS A 13 -26.29 5.43 7.32
C LYS A 13 -25.21 4.74 6.47
N GLU A 14 -25.40 4.70 5.16
CA GLU A 14 -24.43 4.11 4.22
C GLU A 14 -23.09 4.83 4.25
N LEU A 15 -23.09 6.16 4.29
CA LEU A 15 -21.88 6.97 4.36
C LEU A 15 -21.14 6.79 5.71
N ASN A 16 -21.86 6.70 6.82
CA ASN A 16 -21.27 6.41 8.12
C ASN A 16 -20.62 5.03 8.19
N GLU A 17 -21.24 4.02 7.58
CA GLU A 17 -20.65 2.69 7.46
C GLU A 17 -19.37 2.70 6.62
N ALA A 18 -19.35 3.47 5.54
CA ALA A 18 -18.16 3.68 4.72
C ALA A 18 -17.02 4.37 5.49
N LEU A 19 -17.33 5.41 6.27
CA LEU A 19 -16.35 6.10 7.12
C LEU A 19 -15.80 5.23 8.25
N ALA A 20 -16.61 4.36 8.82
CA ALA A 20 -16.14 3.41 9.84
C ALA A 20 -15.04 2.48 9.29
N ARG A 21 -15.14 2.11 8.01
CA ARG A 21 -14.09 1.34 7.31
C ARG A 21 -12.80 2.15 7.11
N ALA A 22 -12.90 3.47 7.01
CA ALA A 22 -11.75 4.35 6.84
C ALA A 22 -10.81 4.39 8.06
N ASN A 23 -11.33 4.18 9.27
CA ASN A 23 -10.54 4.26 10.50
C ASN A 23 -9.41 3.23 10.57
N GLY A 24 -9.57 2.07 9.91
CA GLY A 24 -8.52 1.05 9.80
C GLY A 24 -7.52 1.27 8.66
N LEU A 25 -7.86 2.13 7.71
CA LEU A 25 -7.12 2.29 6.45
C LEU A 25 -5.75 2.96 6.67
N GLU A 26 -5.68 4.01 7.47
CA GLU A 26 -4.41 4.69 7.78
C GLU A 26 -3.45 3.76 8.51
N ARG A 27 -3.95 2.95 9.44
CA ARG A 27 -3.15 1.95 10.14
C ARG A 27 -2.61 0.88 9.17
N ARG A 28 -3.44 0.40 8.24
CA ARG A 28 -3.02 -0.53 7.20
C ARG A 28 -1.96 0.08 6.28
N LEU A 29 -2.13 1.35 5.90
CA LEU A 29 -1.14 2.07 5.08
C LEU A 29 0.20 2.17 5.79
N ASP A 30 0.22 2.50 7.08
CA ASP A 30 1.45 2.59 7.86
C ASP A 30 2.14 1.24 7.95
N ASP A 31 1.38 0.16 8.21
CA ASP A 31 1.90 -1.21 8.26
C ASP A 31 2.49 -1.65 6.90
N LEU A 32 1.78 -1.40 5.80
CA LEU A 32 2.25 -1.74 4.46
C LEU A 32 3.48 -0.93 4.04
N ARG A 33 3.55 0.34 4.42
CA ARG A 33 4.72 1.18 4.15
C ARG A 33 5.95 0.67 4.91
N ALA A 34 5.79 0.27 6.16
CA ALA A 34 6.87 -0.33 6.94
C ALA A 34 7.37 -1.64 6.30
N GLN A 35 6.45 -2.51 5.88
CA GLN A 35 6.78 -3.73 5.15
C GLN A 35 7.46 -3.43 3.80
N TYR A 36 7.00 -2.43 3.08
CA TYR A 36 7.60 -2.02 1.81
C TYR A 36 9.04 -1.56 1.98
N GLU A 37 9.35 -0.74 2.99
CA GLU A 37 10.73 -0.31 3.27
C GLU A 37 11.63 -1.50 3.59
N GLU A 38 11.14 -2.48 4.34
CA GLU A 38 11.87 -3.72 4.62
C GLU A 38 12.12 -4.53 3.33
N ARG A 39 11.10 -4.68 2.47
CA ARG A 39 11.23 -5.39 1.20
C ARG A 39 12.15 -4.66 0.22
N LYS A 40 12.09 -3.35 0.20
CA LYS A 40 12.99 -2.51 -0.60
C LYS A 40 14.45 -2.68 -0.17
N ALA A 41 14.71 -2.70 1.12
CA ALA A 41 16.05 -3.00 1.64
C ALA A 41 16.54 -4.39 1.19
N ARG A 42 15.64 -5.37 1.16
CA ARG A 42 15.95 -6.73 0.66
C ARG A 42 16.27 -6.73 -0.84
N VAL A 43 15.57 -5.93 -1.64
CA VAL A 43 15.89 -5.75 -3.08
C VAL A 43 17.32 -5.21 -3.24
N GLU A 44 17.70 -4.20 -2.48
CA GLU A 44 19.04 -3.60 -2.53
C GLU A 44 20.13 -4.60 -2.10
N GLU A 45 19.89 -5.37 -1.06
CA GLU A 45 20.80 -6.41 -0.59
C GLU A 45 21.01 -7.50 -1.65
N THR A 46 19.92 -8.03 -2.20
CA THR A 46 19.98 -9.07 -3.24
C THR A 46 20.56 -8.55 -4.55
N ALA A 47 20.35 -7.28 -4.90
CA ALA A 47 20.99 -6.64 -6.05
C ALA A 47 22.51 -6.59 -5.90
N ARG A 48 23.01 -6.24 -4.71
CA ARG A 48 24.44 -6.23 -4.40
C ARG A 48 25.05 -7.63 -4.48
N LEU A 49 24.35 -8.62 -3.95
CA LEU A 49 24.80 -10.02 -4.05
C LEU A 49 24.86 -10.47 -5.49
N LEU A 50 23.84 -10.20 -6.31
CA LEU A 50 23.82 -10.54 -7.72
C LEU A 50 24.98 -9.88 -8.49
N THR A 51 25.26 -8.60 -8.21
CA THR A 51 26.39 -7.88 -8.82
C THR A 51 27.71 -8.56 -8.49
N LYS A 52 27.91 -8.94 -7.23
CA LYS A 52 29.11 -9.63 -6.77
C LYS A 52 29.27 -10.98 -7.50
N GLU A 53 28.22 -11.78 -7.55
CA GLU A 53 28.26 -13.10 -8.21
C GLU A 53 28.53 -12.98 -9.72
N ARG A 54 27.99 -11.94 -10.37
CA ARG A 54 28.29 -11.65 -11.79
C ARG A 54 29.75 -11.27 -11.99
N GLU A 55 30.32 -10.46 -11.12
CA GLU A 55 31.73 -10.09 -11.16
C GLU A 55 32.64 -11.32 -10.98
N ASP A 56 32.27 -12.22 -10.10
CA ASP A 56 33.03 -13.45 -9.85
C ASP A 56 33.02 -14.36 -11.08
N VAL A 57 31.89 -14.51 -11.76
CA VAL A 57 31.77 -15.23 -13.04
C VAL A 57 32.63 -14.54 -14.11
N GLU A 58 32.54 -13.22 -14.27
CA GLU A 58 33.33 -12.46 -15.25
C GLU A 58 34.83 -12.62 -15.05
N LYS A 59 35.29 -12.58 -13.80
CA LYS A 59 36.71 -12.79 -13.48
C LYS A 59 37.23 -14.15 -13.93
N LEU A 60 36.40 -15.17 -13.81
CA LEU A 60 36.75 -16.54 -14.29
C LEU A 60 36.66 -16.68 -15.80
N GLU A 61 35.68 -16.01 -16.43
CA GLU A 61 35.49 -16.09 -17.90
C GLU A 61 36.55 -15.31 -18.68
N LYS A 62 36.90 -14.08 -18.21
CA LYS A 62 37.82 -13.17 -18.90
C LYS A 62 39.30 -13.55 -18.77
N GLY A 63 39.61 -14.46 -17.88
CA GLY A 63 40.98 -14.96 -17.73
C GLY A 63 41.93 -13.96 -17.09
N GLY A 64 42.44 -14.27 -15.93
CA GLY A 64 43.58 -13.67 -15.28
C GLY A 64 44.57 -14.78 -14.92
N LEU A 65 45.62 -14.40 -14.22
CA LEU A 65 46.62 -15.35 -13.74
C LEU A 65 45.99 -16.53 -12.95
N ARG A 66 45.00 -16.25 -12.15
CA ARG A 66 44.25 -17.23 -11.36
C ARG A 66 43.47 -18.20 -12.27
N ALA A 67 42.82 -17.69 -13.33
CA ALA A 67 42.12 -18.52 -14.31
C ALA A 67 43.05 -19.42 -15.09
N LEU A 68 44.24 -18.97 -15.42
CA LEU A 68 45.30 -19.77 -16.04
C LEU A 68 45.79 -20.90 -15.12
N LEU A 69 46.01 -20.59 -13.84
CA LEU A 69 46.38 -21.61 -12.85
C LEU A 69 45.31 -22.65 -12.66
N LEU A 70 44.05 -22.26 -12.56
CA LEU A 70 42.90 -23.17 -12.44
C LEU A 70 42.71 -24.01 -13.71
N SER A 71 42.99 -23.43 -14.90
CA SER A 71 42.94 -24.12 -16.17
C SER A 71 43.98 -25.25 -16.26
N LEU A 72 45.17 -25.04 -15.71
CA LEU A 72 46.24 -26.03 -15.68
C LEU A 72 45.93 -27.21 -14.75
N THR A 73 45.14 -26.99 -13.70
CA THR A 73 44.73 -28.03 -12.73
C THR A 73 43.42 -28.74 -13.09
N GLY A 74 42.72 -28.30 -14.15
CA GLY A 74 41.39 -28.79 -14.51
C GLY A 74 40.25 -28.29 -13.66
N ASP A 75 40.52 -27.46 -12.62
CA ASP A 75 39.52 -26.97 -11.66
C ASP A 75 38.72 -25.75 -12.15
N ARG A 76 39.16 -25.11 -13.27
CA ARG A 76 38.51 -23.91 -13.83
C ARG A 76 37.06 -24.17 -14.21
N GLU A 77 36.76 -25.23 -14.91
CA GLU A 77 35.40 -25.56 -15.35
C GLU A 77 34.47 -25.88 -14.17
N VAL A 78 34.99 -26.60 -13.18
CA VAL A 78 34.25 -26.90 -11.95
C VAL A 78 33.94 -25.61 -11.20
N ARG A 79 34.92 -24.73 -11.05
CA ARG A 79 34.77 -23.44 -10.38
C ARG A 79 33.79 -22.53 -11.12
N LEU A 80 33.91 -22.43 -12.44
CA LEU A 80 33.03 -21.62 -13.27
C LEU A 80 31.57 -22.14 -13.20
N SER A 81 31.39 -23.45 -13.23
CA SER A 81 30.06 -24.06 -13.06
C SER A 81 29.43 -23.74 -11.71
N GLN A 82 30.23 -23.76 -10.65
CA GLN A 82 29.77 -23.36 -9.30
C GLN A 82 29.40 -21.89 -9.25
N GLU A 83 30.25 -20.99 -9.75
CA GLU A 83 29.99 -19.56 -9.77
C GLU A 83 28.73 -19.21 -10.61
N ARG A 84 28.51 -19.88 -11.72
CA ARG A 84 27.27 -19.73 -12.51
C ARG A 84 26.02 -20.17 -11.76
N ARG A 85 26.09 -21.23 -10.95
CA ARG A 85 24.98 -21.65 -10.10
C ARG A 85 24.71 -20.65 -8.99
N GLU A 86 25.75 -20.08 -8.40
CA GLU A 86 25.64 -19.05 -7.38
C GLU A 86 25.05 -17.75 -7.96
N GLU A 87 25.47 -17.36 -9.17
CA GLU A 87 24.85 -16.24 -9.91
C GLU A 87 23.37 -16.49 -10.18
N LEU A 88 23.00 -17.69 -10.64
CA LEU A 88 21.60 -18.02 -10.90
C LEU A 88 20.78 -18.00 -9.62
N ALA A 89 21.29 -18.53 -8.52
CA ALA A 89 20.63 -18.48 -7.21
C ALA A 89 20.44 -17.04 -6.73
N ALA A 90 21.46 -16.20 -6.87
CA ALA A 90 21.39 -14.77 -6.54
C ALA A 90 20.36 -14.03 -7.40
N ARG A 91 20.28 -14.34 -8.68
CA ARG A 91 19.27 -13.80 -9.60
C ARG A 91 17.85 -14.17 -9.18
N LEU A 92 17.61 -15.42 -8.81
CA LEU A 92 16.31 -15.87 -8.34
C LEU A 92 15.89 -15.17 -7.05
N GLN A 93 16.82 -14.98 -6.13
CA GLN A 93 16.58 -14.22 -4.90
C GLN A 93 16.24 -12.75 -5.18
N TYR A 94 16.95 -12.12 -6.08
CA TYR A 94 16.70 -10.76 -6.50
C TYR A 94 15.33 -10.61 -7.18
N ASP A 95 15.00 -11.50 -8.11
CA ASP A 95 13.71 -11.47 -8.79
C ASP A 95 12.55 -11.69 -7.82
N GLN A 96 12.71 -12.57 -6.83
CA GLN A 96 11.70 -12.79 -5.80
C GLN A 96 11.54 -11.56 -4.89
N ALA A 97 12.65 -10.96 -4.46
CA ALA A 97 12.63 -9.74 -3.65
C ALA A 97 11.93 -8.59 -4.38
N ARG A 98 12.19 -8.43 -5.66
CA ARG A 98 11.49 -7.43 -6.49
C ARG A 98 9.99 -7.66 -6.56
N ARG A 99 9.55 -8.89 -6.81
CA ARG A 99 8.11 -9.22 -6.85
C ARG A 99 7.43 -8.91 -5.53
N ASP A 100 8.06 -9.28 -4.41
CA ASP A 100 7.52 -9.01 -3.08
C ASP A 100 7.36 -7.51 -2.83
N ALA A 101 8.32 -6.69 -3.27
CA ALA A 101 8.23 -5.23 -3.15
C ALA A 101 7.16 -4.64 -4.09
N GLU A 102 7.09 -5.10 -5.32
CA GLU A 102 6.09 -4.68 -6.31
C GLU A 102 4.66 -4.99 -5.86
N ASP A 103 4.43 -6.17 -5.28
CA ASP A 103 3.12 -6.55 -4.71
C ASP A 103 2.69 -5.62 -3.58
N LEU A 104 3.60 -5.24 -2.70
CA LEU A 104 3.31 -4.28 -1.63
C LEU A 104 3.04 -2.88 -2.17
N GLU A 105 3.79 -2.45 -3.17
CA GLU A 105 3.59 -1.16 -3.83
C GLU A 105 2.19 -1.07 -4.47
N GLU A 106 1.75 -2.14 -5.13
CA GLU A 106 0.40 -2.23 -5.69
C GLU A 106 -0.69 -2.14 -4.62
N ARG A 107 -0.54 -2.87 -3.51
CA ARG A 107 -1.47 -2.80 -2.38
C ARG A 107 -1.53 -1.41 -1.75
N ILE A 108 -0.39 -0.75 -1.61
CA ILE A 108 -0.34 0.64 -1.11
C ILE A 108 -1.07 1.57 -2.06
N ARG A 109 -0.87 1.42 -3.35
CA ARG A 109 -1.56 2.22 -4.38
C ARG A 109 -3.08 2.04 -4.31
N ASP A 110 -3.57 0.82 -4.17
CA ASP A 110 -4.99 0.52 -4.03
C ASP A 110 -5.59 1.17 -2.78
N LEU A 111 -4.89 1.10 -1.63
CA LEU A 111 -5.36 1.75 -0.40
C LEU A 111 -5.32 3.27 -0.48
N LEU A 112 -4.37 3.86 -1.19
CA LEU A 112 -4.33 5.30 -1.43
C LEU A 112 -5.50 5.77 -2.28
N GLN A 113 -5.90 4.99 -3.28
CA GLN A 113 -7.09 5.24 -4.07
C GLN A 113 -8.36 5.16 -3.21
N GLU A 114 -8.50 4.12 -2.39
CA GLU A 114 -9.62 3.97 -1.46
C GLU A 114 -9.69 5.15 -0.48
N ARG A 115 -8.55 5.64 0.00
CA ARG A 115 -8.48 6.82 0.86
C ARG A 115 -9.03 8.08 0.18
N GLU A 116 -8.74 8.28 -1.10
CA GLU A 116 -9.29 9.41 -1.87
C GLU A 116 -10.81 9.28 -2.06
N GLU A 117 -11.31 8.09 -2.33
CA GLU A 117 -12.76 7.82 -2.41
C GLU A 117 -13.46 8.13 -1.07
N LEU A 118 -12.85 7.79 0.05
CA LEU A 118 -13.39 8.08 1.39
C LEU A 118 -13.37 9.57 1.76
N ARG A 119 -12.46 10.35 1.20
CA ARG A 119 -12.51 11.82 1.33
C ARG A 119 -13.74 12.40 0.65
N ALA A 120 -14.08 11.91 -0.54
CA ALA A 120 -15.31 12.30 -1.23
C ALA A 120 -16.56 11.93 -0.42
N VAL A 121 -16.58 10.77 0.21
CA VAL A 121 -17.64 10.32 1.11
C VAL A 121 -17.82 11.27 2.30
N ARG A 122 -16.73 11.72 2.90
CA ARG A 122 -16.79 12.71 4.01
C ARG A 122 -17.44 14.02 3.58
N THR A 123 -17.07 14.53 2.40
CA THR A 123 -17.66 15.74 1.83
C THR A 123 -19.16 15.57 1.57
N GLN A 124 -19.58 14.44 1.04
CA GLN A 124 -21.00 14.10 0.84
C GLN A 124 -21.76 14.02 2.17
N LEU A 125 -21.17 13.43 3.18
CA LEU A 125 -21.75 13.34 4.52
C LEU A 125 -22.02 14.73 5.12
N GLU A 126 -21.04 15.62 5.04
CA GLU A 126 -21.18 17.01 5.51
C GLU A 126 -22.30 17.76 4.77
N ALA A 127 -22.37 17.59 3.44
CA ALA A 127 -23.42 18.20 2.62
C ALA A 127 -24.82 17.66 2.98
N LEU A 128 -24.98 16.37 3.19
CA LEU A 128 -26.25 15.75 3.58
C LEU A 128 -26.68 16.14 5.00
N LEU A 129 -25.75 16.26 5.93
CA LEU A 129 -26.05 16.74 7.28
C LEU A 129 -26.54 18.19 7.25
N GLY A 130 -25.93 19.04 6.42
CA GLY A 130 -26.40 20.40 6.18
C GLY A 130 -27.81 20.45 5.59
N GLU A 131 -28.10 19.65 4.57
CA GLU A 131 -29.43 19.55 3.96
C GLU A 131 -30.47 19.06 4.97
N LYS A 132 -30.13 18.06 5.76
CA LYS A 132 -31.01 17.56 6.82
C LYS A 132 -31.35 18.63 7.85
N ALA A 133 -30.34 19.38 8.30
CA ALA A 133 -30.54 20.47 9.25
C ALA A 133 -31.48 21.56 8.71
N GLU A 134 -31.30 21.97 7.45
CA GLU A 134 -32.18 22.95 6.81
C GLU A 134 -33.62 22.47 6.67
N ARG A 135 -33.81 21.21 6.23
CA ARG A 135 -35.16 20.62 6.11
C ARG A 135 -35.87 20.47 7.45
N LEU A 136 -35.16 20.13 8.50
CA LEU A 136 -35.72 20.07 9.84
C LEU A 136 -36.08 21.44 10.40
N LYS A 137 -35.33 22.49 10.07
CA LYS A 137 -35.72 23.88 10.38
C LYS A 137 -37.02 24.26 9.69
N GLU A 138 -37.18 23.95 8.40
CA GLU A 138 -38.39 24.23 7.63
C GLU A 138 -39.62 23.51 8.17
N LEU A 139 -39.48 22.25 8.61
CA LEU A 139 -40.56 21.43 9.14
C LEU A 139 -40.88 21.73 10.59
N GLY A 140 -39.90 22.24 11.34
CA GLY A 140 -39.98 22.39 12.79
C GLY A 140 -40.20 23.80 13.28
N GLY A 141 -41.01 24.68 12.62
CA GLY A 141 -41.27 26.07 13.01
C GLY A 141 -41.57 26.35 14.48
N THR A 142 -41.45 25.35 15.38
CA THR A 142 -41.73 25.46 16.83
C THR A 142 -40.66 24.83 17.72
N GLY A 143 -39.50 24.42 17.19
CA GLY A 143 -38.67 23.56 18.01
C GLY A 143 -37.25 24.02 18.25
N GLY A 144 -37.02 25.06 19.06
CA GLY A 144 -35.69 25.37 19.56
C GLY A 144 -34.96 24.22 20.24
N THR A 145 -35.71 23.28 20.83
CA THR A 145 -35.18 22.02 21.42
C THR A 145 -34.67 21.03 20.39
N ARG A 146 -35.36 20.85 19.28
CA ARG A 146 -34.93 19.94 18.20
C ARG A 146 -33.71 20.46 17.43
N LEU A 147 -33.61 21.77 17.25
CA LEU A 147 -32.43 22.40 16.68
C LEU A 147 -31.20 22.24 17.58
N ALA A 148 -31.37 22.37 18.89
CA ALA A 148 -30.29 22.15 19.84
C ALA A 148 -29.82 20.68 19.88
N GLU A 149 -30.71 19.72 19.73
CA GLU A 149 -30.40 18.31 19.64
C GLU A 149 -29.64 17.98 18.32
N LEU A 150 -30.01 18.63 17.23
CA LEU A 150 -29.34 18.46 15.93
C LEU A 150 -27.95 19.09 15.94
N ASP A 151 -27.80 20.26 16.47
CA ASP A 151 -26.50 20.94 16.62
C ASP A 151 -25.55 20.10 17.48
N ARG A 152 -26.04 19.48 18.56
CA ARG A 152 -25.26 18.55 19.38
C ARG A 152 -24.88 17.27 18.61
N ALA A 153 -25.76 16.74 17.77
CA ALA A 153 -25.46 15.59 16.95
C ALA A 153 -24.42 15.90 15.85
N LEU A 154 -24.44 17.11 15.31
CA LEU A 154 -23.43 17.61 14.37
C LEU A 154 -22.07 17.81 15.03
N ASP A 155 -22.04 18.36 16.24
CA ASP A 155 -20.82 18.58 17.02
C ASP A 155 -20.19 17.26 17.50
N ALA A 156 -20.98 16.17 17.63
CA ALA A 156 -20.52 14.86 18.02
C ALA A 156 -19.89 14.05 16.86
N LEU A 157 -19.97 14.56 15.65
CA LEU A 157 -19.37 13.96 14.45
C LEU A 157 -17.98 14.49 14.16
#